data_9c63763d4f6416f4dd942652f635d38e
#
_entry.id   9c63763d4f6416f4dd942652f635d38e
#
_cell.length_a   1.000
_cell.length_b   1.000
_cell.length_c   1.000
_cell.angle_alpha   90.00
_cell.angle_beta   90.00
_cell.angle_gamma   90.00
#
_symmetry.space_group_name_H-M   'P 1'
#
loop_
_entity.id
_entity.type
_entity.pdbx_description
1 polymer ?
#
loop_
_entity_poly.entity_id
_entity_poly.type
_entity_poly.pdbx_seq_one_letter_code
_entity_poly.pdbx_strand_id
1 'polypeptide(L)'
;MIALITGASSGIGRAMAKNLASKGFNLILVARRQERLEELKAELKSKYDIKIKIICKDLSVPQNCIDLHDEVQKVGIDILINNAGFGLFGRFDQTDLDTELKMIDINIKAVHILTKLFLKDFRERNYGFILNVASVAGFMAGPMLSTYYATKNYVLQLTKAIYEELRSDNCNVYIGALCPGPVKTEFNEVAGAEFAVGGITDTEAAEYAINKMFDGELIIIPTAKIKATAIASKFAPTKLMLKATMAVQKARSEMGKAEKQDENTDEPETEPTEEAEENNE
;
A
#
# COMPACT_ATOMS: atom_id res chain seq x y z
N MET A 1 20.54 -11.60 0.49
CA MET A 1 19.46 -11.19 -0.44
C MET A 1 19.18 -9.69 -0.30
N ILE A 2 18.73 -9.05 -1.37
CA ILE A 2 18.44 -7.60 -1.40
C ILE A 2 16.97 -7.39 -1.78
N ALA A 3 16.22 -6.67 -0.95
CA ALA A 3 14.83 -6.33 -1.20
C ALA A 3 14.66 -4.84 -1.54
N LEU A 4 13.97 -4.55 -2.64
CA LEU A 4 13.52 -3.21 -3.00
C LEU A 4 12.05 -3.05 -2.63
N ILE A 5 11.74 -2.03 -1.83
CA ILE A 5 10.39 -1.78 -1.31
C ILE A 5 9.97 -0.37 -1.70
N THR A 6 8.90 -0.25 -2.48
CA THR A 6 8.29 1.03 -2.81
C THR A 6 7.26 1.43 -1.75
N GLY A 7 7.10 2.74 -1.49
CA GLY A 7 6.23 3.23 -0.44
C GLY A 7 6.71 2.86 0.97
N ALA A 8 8.03 2.76 1.17
CA ALA A 8 8.64 2.31 2.43
C ALA A 8 8.59 3.32 3.59
N SER A 9 8.09 4.55 3.36
CA SER A 9 8.08 5.61 4.38
C SER A 9 7.01 5.47 5.45
N SER A 10 5.99 4.62 5.25
CA SER A 10 4.87 4.44 6.21
C SER A 10 4.14 3.11 6.01
N GLY A 11 3.25 2.78 6.95
CA GLY A 11 2.31 1.67 6.89
C GLY A 11 2.94 0.32 6.53
N ILE A 12 2.25 -0.45 5.70
CA ILE A 12 2.64 -1.82 5.34
C ILE A 12 4.06 -1.87 4.73
N GLY A 13 4.44 -0.91 3.89
CA GLY A 13 5.78 -0.88 3.28
C GLY A 13 6.89 -0.70 4.32
N ARG A 14 6.70 0.20 5.31
CA ARG A 14 7.61 0.39 6.44
C ARG A 14 7.69 -0.88 7.31
N ALA A 15 6.55 -1.50 7.58
CA ALA A 15 6.49 -2.74 8.36
C ALA A 15 7.16 -3.92 7.64
N MET A 16 7.00 -4.04 6.31
CA MET A 16 7.72 -5.04 5.50
C MET A 16 9.23 -4.81 5.51
N ALA A 17 9.68 -3.55 5.45
CA ALA A 17 11.09 -3.21 5.57
C ALA A 17 11.67 -3.66 6.94
N LYS A 18 10.94 -3.43 8.04
CA LYS A 18 11.32 -3.88 9.38
C LYS A 18 11.38 -5.42 9.47
N ASN A 19 10.40 -6.10 8.93
CA ASN A 19 10.35 -7.58 8.93
C ASN A 19 11.51 -8.19 8.12
N LEU A 20 11.79 -7.67 6.91
CA LEU A 20 12.92 -8.16 6.11
C LEU A 20 14.27 -7.81 6.73
N ALA A 21 14.42 -6.64 7.35
CA ALA A 21 15.62 -6.28 8.11
C ALA A 21 15.90 -7.25 9.25
N SER A 22 14.88 -7.64 10.01
CA SER A 22 15.02 -8.63 11.11
C SER A 22 15.43 -10.03 10.64
N LYS A 23 15.18 -10.32 9.36
CA LYS A 23 15.61 -11.58 8.69
C LYS A 23 16.98 -11.44 8.01
N GLY A 24 17.69 -10.30 8.18
CA GLY A 24 19.05 -10.08 7.65
C GLY A 24 19.11 -9.67 6.18
N PHE A 25 18.00 -9.20 5.58
CA PHE A 25 17.98 -8.73 4.20
C PHE A 25 18.57 -7.33 4.09
N ASN A 26 19.40 -7.09 3.07
CA ASN A 26 19.76 -5.74 2.65
C ASN A 26 18.56 -5.07 1.99
N LEU A 27 18.41 -3.75 2.15
CA LEU A 27 17.22 -3.04 1.72
C LEU A 27 17.53 -1.88 0.77
N ILE A 28 16.67 -1.70 -0.23
CA ILE A 28 16.52 -0.46 -0.98
C ILE A 28 15.13 0.09 -0.69
N LEU A 29 15.07 1.22 -0.01
CA LEU A 29 13.85 1.87 0.45
C LEU A 29 13.51 3.02 -0.48
N VAL A 30 12.34 2.96 -1.13
CA VAL A 30 11.92 3.96 -2.13
C VAL A 30 10.64 4.64 -1.67
N ALA A 31 10.66 5.97 -1.56
CA ALA A 31 9.49 6.82 -1.30
C ALA A 31 9.81 8.28 -1.63
N ARG A 32 8.80 9.18 -1.51
CA ARG A 32 8.96 10.64 -1.70
C ARG A 32 9.49 11.35 -0.46
N ARG A 33 9.14 10.88 0.74
CA ARG A 33 9.46 11.51 2.04
C ARG A 33 10.84 11.06 2.51
N GLN A 34 11.88 11.83 2.16
CA GLN A 34 13.27 11.48 2.46
C GLN A 34 13.52 11.35 3.97
N GLU A 35 13.06 12.31 4.76
CA GLU A 35 13.24 12.34 6.22
C GLU A 35 12.76 11.04 6.87
N ARG A 36 11.55 10.57 6.52
CA ARG A 36 10.99 9.32 7.05
C ARG A 36 11.76 8.07 6.61
N LEU A 37 12.40 8.11 5.45
CA LEU A 37 13.29 7.02 4.99
C LEU A 37 14.60 7.02 5.78
N GLU A 38 15.18 8.21 6.08
CA GLU A 38 16.39 8.31 6.90
C GLU A 38 16.13 7.89 8.35
N GLU A 39 14.99 8.26 8.94
CA GLU A 39 14.56 7.77 10.25
C GLU A 39 14.48 6.23 10.28
N LEU A 40 13.79 5.64 9.29
CA LEU A 40 13.67 4.18 9.19
C LEU A 40 15.04 3.52 9.02
N LYS A 41 15.91 4.07 8.19
CA LYS A 41 17.27 3.57 8.00
C LYS A 41 18.08 3.65 9.29
N ALA A 42 18.01 4.75 10.04
CA ALA A 42 18.68 4.90 11.33
C ALA A 42 18.17 3.88 12.35
N GLU A 43 16.83 3.73 12.45
CA GLU A 43 16.19 2.73 13.32
C GLU A 43 16.66 1.30 12.99
N LEU A 44 16.70 0.93 11.71
CA LEU A 44 17.05 -0.43 11.30
C LEU A 44 18.55 -0.70 11.46
N LYS A 45 19.41 0.28 11.15
CA LYS A 45 20.85 0.15 11.31
C LYS A 45 21.29 0.06 12.78
N SER A 46 20.52 0.62 13.72
CA SER A 46 20.79 0.47 15.16
C SER A 46 20.53 -0.94 15.69
N LYS A 47 19.73 -1.75 14.96
CA LYS A 47 19.30 -3.08 15.40
C LYS A 47 19.89 -4.22 14.58
N TYR A 48 20.25 -3.97 13.32
CA TYR A 48 20.62 -5.03 12.37
C TYR A 48 21.86 -4.64 11.56
N ASP A 49 22.78 -5.59 11.39
CA ASP A 49 23.96 -5.41 10.52
C ASP A 49 23.60 -5.71 9.06
N ILE A 50 22.91 -4.77 8.43
CA ILE A 50 22.46 -4.83 7.03
C ILE A 50 22.82 -3.55 6.27
N LYS A 51 22.92 -3.66 4.93
CA LYS A 51 23.09 -2.50 4.05
C LYS A 51 21.73 -1.93 3.68
N ILE A 52 21.57 -0.59 3.81
CA ILE A 52 20.33 0.10 3.46
C ILE A 52 20.67 1.27 2.55
N LYS A 53 20.13 1.25 1.33
CA LYS A 53 20.12 2.38 0.39
C LYS A 53 18.74 3.03 0.40
N ILE A 54 18.72 4.37 0.40
CA ILE A 54 17.49 5.16 0.23
C ILE A 54 17.50 5.74 -1.17
N ILE A 55 16.34 5.73 -1.82
CA ILE A 55 16.11 6.39 -3.11
C ILE A 55 14.83 7.22 -2.98
N CYS A 56 15.01 8.55 -3.03
CA CYS A 56 13.88 9.49 -2.98
C CYS A 56 13.38 9.73 -4.40
N LYS A 57 12.23 9.13 -4.76
CA LYS A 57 11.61 9.28 -6.09
C LYS A 57 10.08 9.32 -6.00
N ASP A 58 9.46 10.13 -6.85
CA ASP A 58 8.02 10.10 -7.08
C ASP A 58 7.72 9.12 -8.21
N LEU A 59 7.16 7.97 -7.85
CA LEU A 59 6.83 6.91 -8.80
C LEU A 59 5.51 7.15 -9.56
N SER A 60 4.80 8.26 -9.31
CA SER A 60 3.68 8.68 -10.18
C SER A 60 4.18 9.21 -11.52
N VAL A 61 5.47 9.54 -11.63
CA VAL A 61 6.12 9.89 -12.90
C VAL A 61 6.68 8.61 -13.54
N PRO A 62 6.16 8.14 -14.68
CA PRO A 62 6.59 6.86 -15.29
C PRO A 62 8.09 6.77 -15.55
N GLN A 63 8.74 7.87 -15.95
CA GLN A 63 10.18 7.88 -16.18
C GLN A 63 10.97 7.57 -14.91
N ASN A 64 10.52 8.06 -13.74
CA ASN A 64 11.17 7.76 -12.47
C ASN A 64 11.16 6.26 -12.12
N CYS A 65 10.16 5.49 -12.61
CA CYS A 65 10.14 4.04 -12.44
C CYS A 65 11.22 3.35 -13.31
N ILE A 66 11.43 3.84 -14.53
CA ILE A 66 12.49 3.36 -15.44
C ILE A 66 13.86 3.71 -14.84
N ASP A 67 14.04 4.98 -14.46
CA ASP A 67 15.29 5.46 -13.84
C ASP A 67 15.62 4.71 -12.53
N LEU A 68 14.59 4.34 -11.74
CA LEU A 68 14.78 3.52 -10.54
C LEU A 68 15.34 2.14 -10.89
N HIS A 69 14.76 1.48 -11.88
CA HIS A 69 15.23 0.17 -12.33
C HIS A 69 16.69 0.26 -12.83
N ASP A 70 17.00 1.23 -13.69
CA ASP A 70 18.35 1.42 -14.26
C ASP A 70 19.40 1.71 -13.15
N GLU A 71 19.02 2.50 -12.12
CA GLU A 71 19.88 2.84 -10.97
C GLU A 71 20.26 1.61 -10.13
N VAL A 72 19.38 0.59 -10.09
CA VAL A 72 19.57 -0.60 -9.24
C VAL A 72 19.89 -1.86 -10.05
N GLN A 73 19.88 -1.84 -11.37
CA GLN A 73 20.07 -3.00 -12.25
C GLN A 73 21.35 -3.80 -11.90
N LYS A 74 22.45 -3.09 -11.59
CA LYS A 74 23.74 -3.73 -11.24
C LYS A 74 23.81 -4.22 -9.79
N VAL A 75 22.81 -3.92 -8.97
CA VAL A 75 22.84 -4.27 -7.54
C VAL A 75 22.41 -5.73 -7.29
N GLY A 76 21.69 -6.33 -8.22
CA GLY A 76 21.22 -7.72 -8.08
C GLY A 76 20.07 -7.85 -7.08
N ILE A 77 18.94 -7.16 -7.34
CA ILE A 77 17.73 -7.22 -6.52
C ILE A 77 17.15 -8.62 -6.54
N ASP A 78 16.84 -9.19 -5.38
CA ASP A 78 16.21 -10.51 -5.24
C ASP A 78 14.70 -10.42 -5.05
N ILE A 79 14.23 -9.35 -4.38
CA ILE A 79 12.82 -9.15 -4.03
C ILE A 79 12.39 -7.76 -4.46
N LEU A 80 11.33 -7.67 -5.25
CA LEU A 80 10.60 -6.44 -5.54
C LEU A 80 9.28 -6.43 -4.78
N ILE A 81 9.05 -5.41 -3.94
CA ILE A 81 7.76 -5.17 -3.29
C ILE A 81 7.15 -3.88 -3.84
N ASN A 82 6.17 -4.00 -4.71
CA ASN A 82 5.37 -2.90 -5.22
C ASN A 82 4.26 -2.57 -4.22
N ASN A 83 4.60 -1.70 -3.25
CA ASN A 83 3.66 -1.31 -2.20
C ASN A 83 3.20 0.15 -2.32
N ALA A 84 3.95 1.01 -2.98
CA ALA A 84 3.55 2.41 -3.16
C ALA A 84 2.16 2.55 -3.77
N GLY A 85 1.32 3.39 -3.17
CA GLY A 85 -0.03 3.62 -3.63
C GLY A 85 -0.87 4.37 -2.59
N PHE A 86 -2.00 4.91 -3.03
CA PHE A 86 -2.96 5.58 -2.16
C PHE A 86 -4.39 5.40 -2.67
N GLY A 87 -5.37 5.84 -1.89
CA GLY A 87 -6.77 5.89 -2.25
C GLY A 87 -7.31 7.32 -2.23
N LEU A 88 -8.47 7.53 -2.85
CA LEU A 88 -9.22 8.78 -2.78
C LEU A 88 -10.68 8.43 -2.55
N PHE A 89 -11.25 8.91 -1.45
CA PHE A 89 -12.64 8.70 -1.08
C PHE A 89 -13.51 9.85 -1.54
N GLY A 90 -14.63 9.55 -2.16
CA GLY A 90 -15.62 10.52 -2.62
C GLY A 90 -16.47 9.95 -3.76
N ARG A 91 -17.54 10.66 -4.10
CA ARG A 91 -18.31 10.36 -5.30
C ARG A 91 -17.47 10.66 -6.53
N PHE A 92 -17.52 9.80 -7.53
CA PHE A 92 -16.69 9.90 -8.73
C PHE A 92 -16.87 11.25 -9.48
N ASP A 93 -18.06 11.82 -9.42
CA ASP A 93 -18.39 13.12 -10.00
C ASP A 93 -17.96 14.33 -9.14
N GLN A 94 -17.34 14.10 -7.97
CA GLN A 94 -16.96 15.12 -6.99
C GLN A 94 -15.49 15.07 -6.58
N THR A 95 -14.80 13.97 -6.88
CA THR A 95 -13.37 13.82 -6.59
C THR A 95 -12.52 14.62 -7.59
N ASP A 96 -11.36 15.08 -7.13
CA ASP A 96 -10.42 15.84 -7.95
C ASP A 96 -9.77 14.96 -9.02
N LEU A 97 -9.89 15.36 -10.29
CA LEU A 97 -9.39 14.62 -11.44
C LEU A 97 -7.87 14.43 -11.41
N ASP A 98 -7.11 15.47 -11.05
CA ASP A 98 -5.63 15.39 -11.02
C ASP A 98 -5.15 14.41 -9.97
N THR A 99 -5.83 14.35 -8.82
CA THR A 99 -5.56 13.39 -7.76
C THR A 99 -5.88 11.95 -8.20
N GLU A 100 -7.00 11.75 -8.92
CA GLU A 100 -7.34 10.45 -9.51
C GLU A 100 -6.32 9.99 -10.55
N LEU A 101 -5.88 10.88 -11.43
CA LEU A 101 -4.86 10.56 -12.43
C LEU A 101 -3.52 10.20 -11.76
N LYS A 102 -3.09 10.94 -10.72
CA LYS A 102 -1.92 10.57 -9.91
C LYS A 102 -2.09 9.22 -9.22
N MET A 103 -3.30 8.90 -8.75
CA MET A 103 -3.60 7.58 -8.18
C MET A 103 -3.47 6.46 -9.22
N ILE A 104 -3.95 6.66 -10.44
CA ILE A 104 -3.78 5.73 -11.56
C ILE A 104 -2.30 5.56 -11.89
N ASP A 105 -1.55 6.64 -11.95
CA ASP A 105 -0.12 6.60 -12.24
C ASP A 105 0.65 5.78 -11.21
N ILE A 106 0.44 6.00 -9.93
CA ILE A 106 1.16 5.28 -8.88
C ILE A 106 0.65 3.86 -8.66
N ASN A 107 -0.69 3.64 -8.65
CA ASN A 107 -1.27 2.34 -8.34
C ASN A 107 -1.23 1.37 -9.54
N ILE A 108 -1.21 1.88 -10.77
CA ILE A 108 -1.22 1.06 -11.99
C ILE A 108 0.10 1.19 -12.73
N LYS A 109 0.43 2.39 -13.27
CA LYS A 109 1.59 2.55 -14.16
C LYS A 109 2.90 2.20 -13.48
N ALA A 110 3.14 2.67 -12.24
CA ALA A 110 4.34 2.33 -11.50
C ALA A 110 4.46 0.83 -11.25
N VAL A 111 3.39 0.19 -10.77
CA VAL A 111 3.37 -1.27 -10.54
C VAL A 111 3.61 -2.03 -11.84
N HIS A 112 2.96 -1.63 -12.93
CA HIS A 112 3.12 -2.26 -14.26
C HIS A 112 4.57 -2.16 -14.75
N ILE A 113 5.15 -0.95 -14.74
CA ILE A 113 6.51 -0.69 -15.25
C ILE A 113 7.53 -1.49 -14.42
N LEU A 114 7.50 -1.35 -13.09
CA LEU A 114 8.45 -2.03 -12.23
C LEU A 114 8.31 -3.55 -12.31
N THR A 115 7.07 -4.06 -12.28
CA THR A 115 6.83 -5.51 -12.47
C THR A 115 7.41 -5.98 -13.81
N LYS A 116 7.17 -5.25 -14.91
CA LYS A 116 7.65 -5.62 -16.24
C LYS A 116 9.18 -5.67 -16.33
N LEU A 117 9.84 -4.63 -15.81
CA LEU A 117 11.31 -4.52 -15.90
C LEU A 117 11.99 -5.56 -15.01
N PHE A 118 11.63 -5.64 -13.74
CA PHE A 118 12.22 -6.63 -12.82
C PHE A 118 11.88 -8.07 -13.17
N LEU A 119 10.67 -8.33 -13.70
CA LEU A 119 10.31 -9.67 -14.17
C LEU A 119 11.23 -10.14 -15.29
N LYS A 120 11.61 -9.25 -16.22
CA LYS A 120 12.56 -9.57 -17.28
C LYS A 120 13.91 -10.01 -16.70
N ASP A 121 14.48 -9.23 -15.78
CA ASP A 121 15.76 -9.54 -15.14
C ASP A 121 15.68 -10.84 -14.32
N PHE A 122 14.55 -11.05 -13.61
CA PHE A 122 14.35 -12.26 -12.80
C PHE A 122 14.19 -13.51 -13.67
N ARG A 123 13.51 -13.40 -14.81
CA ARG A 123 13.41 -14.51 -15.78
C ARG A 123 14.77 -14.90 -16.39
N GLU A 124 15.60 -13.91 -16.74
CA GLU A 124 16.94 -14.17 -17.31
C GLU A 124 17.81 -15.01 -16.36
N ARG A 125 17.70 -14.80 -15.04
CA ARG A 125 18.44 -15.60 -14.05
C ARG A 125 17.63 -16.74 -13.43
N ASN A 126 16.37 -16.90 -13.85
CA ASN A 126 15.41 -17.89 -13.34
C ASN A 126 15.24 -17.88 -11.81
N TYR A 127 15.30 -16.69 -11.22
CA TYR A 127 15.20 -16.48 -9.76
C TYR A 127 14.78 -15.05 -9.41
N GLY A 128 13.87 -14.91 -8.45
CA GLY A 128 13.45 -13.65 -7.88
C GLY A 128 12.03 -13.71 -7.35
N PHE A 129 11.66 -12.68 -6.57
CA PHE A 129 10.35 -12.57 -5.93
C PHE A 129 9.72 -11.21 -6.24
N ILE A 130 8.49 -11.22 -6.72
CA ILE A 130 7.68 -10.01 -6.91
C ILE A 130 6.43 -10.10 -6.04
N LEU A 131 6.27 -9.15 -5.12
CA LEU A 131 5.05 -9.01 -4.34
C LEU A 131 4.35 -7.70 -4.70
N ASN A 132 3.17 -7.79 -5.30
CA ASN A 132 2.34 -6.64 -5.63
C ASN A 132 1.29 -6.42 -4.53
N VAL A 133 1.28 -5.23 -3.93
CA VAL A 133 0.27 -4.88 -2.92
C VAL A 133 -1.01 -4.40 -3.61
N ALA A 134 -1.94 -5.35 -3.77
CA ALA A 134 -3.30 -5.10 -4.21
C ALA A 134 -4.19 -4.65 -3.02
N SER A 135 -5.35 -5.25 -2.85
CA SER A 135 -6.31 -5.05 -1.74
C SER A 135 -7.45 -6.04 -1.89
N VAL A 136 -8.26 -6.23 -0.84
CA VAL A 136 -9.59 -6.83 -0.95
C VAL A 136 -10.46 -6.08 -1.98
N ALA A 137 -10.23 -4.79 -2.17
CA ALA A 137 -10.84 -3.97 -3.22
C ALA A 137 -10.58 -4.52 -4.64
N GLY A 138 -9.55 -5.33 -4.84
CA GLY A 138 -9.24 -5.98 -6.11
C GLY A 138 -10.21 -7.09 -6.53
N PHE A 139 -11.14 -7.49 -5.68
CA PHE A 139 -12.10 -8.56 -5.98
C PHE A 139 -13.49 -8.06 -6.40
N MET A 140 -13.78 -6.77 -6.26
CA MET A 140 -15.11 -6.21 -6.47
C MET A 140 -15.05 -4.76 -6.92
N ALA A 141 -16.18 -4.16 -7.27
CA ALA A 141 -16.32 -2.73 -7.47
C ALA A 141 -16.70 -2.03 -6.15
N GLY A 142 -16.18 -0.82 -5.93
CA GLY A 142 -16.43 -0.05 -4.71
C GLY A 142 -16.92 1.36 -4.97
N PRO A 143 -18.22 1.63 -4.91
CA PRO A 143 -18.74 3.00 -4.92
C PRO A 143 -18.07 3.86 -3.84
N MET A 144 -17.95 5.16 -4.05
CA MET A 144 -17.22 6.12 -3.20
C MET A 144 -15.69 5.95 -3.17
N LEU A 145 -15.15 4.90 -3.78
CA LEU A 145 -13.73 4.60 -3.99
C LEU A 145 -13.52 4.00 -5.38
N SER A 146 -14.27 4.45 -6.37
CA SER A 146 -14.41 3.81 -7.67
C SER A 146 -13.07 3.59 -8.36
N THR A 147 -12.27 4.64 -8.50
CA THR A 147 -10.96 4.60 -9.13
C THR A 147 -9.98 3.73 -8.34
N TYR A 148 -9.97 3.84 -7.00
CA TYR A 148 -9.11 3.00 -6.16
C TYR A 148 -9.40 1.49 -6.36
N TYR A 149 -10.68 1.09 -6.29
CA TYR A 149 -11.06 -0.31 -6.49
C TYR A 149 -10.66 -0.79 -7.88
N ALA A 150 -10.88 0.02 -8.93
CA ALA A 150 -10.47 -0.30 -10.29
C ALA A 150 -8.95 -0.49 -10.39
N THR A 151 -8.14 0.37 -9.76
CA THR A 151 -6.67 0.21 -9.75
C THR A 151 -6.24 -1.08 -9.08
N LYS A 152 -6.86 -1.46 -7.96
CA LYS A 152 -6.51 -2.69 -7.22
C LYS A 152 -7.00 -3.96 -7.93
N ASN A 153 -8.12 -3.89 -8.67
CA ASN A 153 -8.53 -4.94 -9.61
C ASN A 153 -7.48 -5.16 -10.69
N TYR A 154 -7.00 -4.06 -11.32
CA TYR A 154 -5.94 -4.15 -12.33
C TYR A 154 -4.72 -4.91 -11.81
N VAL A 155 -4.18 -4.50 -10.66
CA VAL A 155 -2.99 -5.12 -10.06
C VAL A 155 -3.21 -6.60 -9.76
N LEU A 156 -4.36 -6.96 -9.20
CA LEU A 156 -4.67 -8.34 -8.87
C LEU A 156 -4.77 -9.22 -10.12
N GLN A 157 -5.48 -8.77 -11.16
CA GLN A 157 -5.64 -9.57 -12.39
C GLN A 157 -4.32 -9.67 -13.17
N LEU A 158 -3.54 -8.59 -13.26
CA LEU A 158 -2.22 -8.60 -13.86
C LEU A 158 -1.30 -9.63 -13.18
N THR A 159 -1.25 -9.62 -11.84
CA THR A 159 -0.44 -10.55 -11.05
C THR A 159 -0.82 -12.01 -11.31
N LYS A 160 -2.12 -12.31 -11.36
CA LYS A 160 -2.63 -13.66 -11.62
C LYS A 160 -2.29 -14.15 -13.02
N ALA A 161 -2.37 -13.28 -14.03
CA ALA A 161 -2.04 -13.63 -15.40
C ALA A 161 -0.55 -13.94 -15.54
N ILE A 162 0.31 -13.09 -14.99
CA ILE A 162 1.78 -13.30 -15.02
C ILE A 162 2.18 -14.58 -14.26
N TYR A 163 1.52 -14.85 -13.12
CA TYR A 163 1.77 -16.11 -12.38
C TYR A 163 1.55 -17.34 -13.26
N GLU A 164 0.46 -17.37 -14.03
CA GLU A 164 0.16 -18.52 -14.90
C GLU A 164 1.14 -18.62 -16.08
N GLU A 165 1.58 -17.48 -16.64
CA GLU A 165 2.64 -17.45 -17.65
C GLU A 165 3.95 -18.05 -17.11
N LEU A 166 4.37 -17.66 -15.91
CA LEU A 166 5.57 -18.20 -15.27
C LEU A 166 5.45 -19.70 -14.95
N ARG A 167 4.29 -20.12 -14.45
CA ARG A 167 4.00 -21.52 -14.14
C ARG A 167 4.02 -22.39 -15.39
N SER A 168 3.44 -21.93 -16.49
CA SER A 168 3.42 -22.67 -17.77
C SER A 168 4.81 -22.83 -18.39
N ASP A 169 5.69 -21.86 -18.15
CA ASP A 169 7.07 -21.89 -18.62
C ASP A 169 8.04 -22.62 -17.65
N ASN A 170 7.54 -23.21 -16.56
CA ASN A 170 8.35 -23.80 -15.48
C ASN A 170 9.44 -22.84 -14.95
N CYS A 171 9.12 -21.54 -14.85
CA CYS A 171 10.02 -20.51 -14.38
C CYS A 171 10.02 -20.45 -12.84
N ASN A 172 11.20 -20.39 -12.21
CA ASN A 172 11.34 -20.36 -10.76
C ASN A 172 11.17 -18.95 -10.14
N VAL A 173 10.70 -17.98 -10.91
CA VAL A 173 10.37 -16.65 -10.41
C VAL A 173 9.00 -16.69 -9.70
N TYR A 174 8.96 -16.20 -8.45
CA TYR A 174 7.70 -16.01 -7.73
C TYR A 174 7.07 -14.67 -8.09
N ILE A 175 5.76 -14.66 -8.29
CA ILE A 175 4.94 -13.46 -8.27
C ILE A 175 3.65 -13.71 -7.48
N GLY A 176 3.30 -12.78 -6.58
CA GLY A 176 2.08 -12.88 -5.79
C GLY A 176 1.44 -11.52 -5.50
N ALA A 177 0.19 -11.54 -5.06
CA ALA A 177 -0.59 -10.37 -4.69
C ALA A 177 -0.96 -10.40 -3.22
N LEU A 178 -0.54 -9.39 -2.46
CA LEU A 178 -1.07 -9.13 -1.13
C LEU A 178 -2.40 -8.39 -1.25
N CYS A 179 -3.45 -8.97 -0.70
CA CYS A 179 -4.82 -8.44 -0.73
C CYS A 179 -5.32 -8.18 0.71
N PRO A 180 -4.82 -7.15 1.40
CA PRO A 180 -5.25 -6.84 2.75
C PRO A 180 -6.67 -6.29 2.76
N GLY A 181 -7.38 -6.51 3.86
CA GLY A 181 -8.55 -5.73 4.25
C GLY A 181 -8.10 -4.39 4.85
N PRO A 182 -8.93 -3.75 5.69
CA PRO A 182 -8.52 -2.56 6.43
C PRO A 182 -7.30 -2.85 7.31
N VAL A 183 -6.29 -1.98 7.22
CA VAL A 183 -5.05 -2.02 8.02
C VAL A 183 -4.89 -0.66 8.69
N LYS A 184 -4.52 -0.66 9.96
CA LYS A 184 -4.25 0.58 10.71
C LYS A 184 -3.00 1.26 10.18
N THR A 185 -3.17 2.29 9.34
CA THR A 185 -2.08 3.04 8.69
C THR A 185 -2.54 4.46 8.36
N GLU A 186 -1.63 5.33 7.96
CA GLU A 186 -1.93 6.67 7.42
C GLU A 186 -2.79 6.64 6.13
N PHE A 187 -3.15 5.47 5.61
CA PHE A 187 -3.90 5.35 4.36
C PHE A 187 -5.26 6.06 4.42
N ASN A 188 -5.95 6.00 5.56
CA ASN A 188 -7.25 6.63 5.74
C ASN A 188 -7.17 8.16 5.66
N GLU A 189 -6.17 8.74 6.31
CA GLU A 189 -5.89 10.18 6.28
C GLU A 189 -5.59 10.65 4.86
N VAL A 190 -4.71 9.92 4.16
CA VAL A 190 -4.34 10.22 2.76
C VAL A 190 -5.51 10.06 1.81
N ALA A 191 -6.39 9.09 2.04
CA ALA A 191 -7.57 8.85 1.22
C ALA A 191 -8.69 9.88 1.47
N GLY A 192 -8.56 10.74 2.49
CA GLY A 192 -9.62 11.64 2.93
C GLY A 192 -10.83 10.90 3.49
N ALA A 193 -10.63 9.70 4.03
CA ALA A 193 -11.67 8.83 4.52
C ALA A 193 -11.45 8.51 5.99
N GLU A 194 -12.43 8.83 6.79
CA GLU A 194 -12.47 8.44 8.18
C GLU A 194 -13.17 7.09 8.27
N PHE A 195 -12.39 6.04 8.28
CA PHE A 195 -12.95 4.70 8.49
C PHE A 195 -12.70 4.29 9.94
N ALA A 196 -13.77 3.99 10.67
CA ALA A 196 -13.65 3.30 11.96
C ALA A 196 -12.78 2.05 11.77
N VAL A 197 -11.67 2.01 12.48
CA VAL A 197 -10.58 1.09 12.19
C VAL A 197 -10.79 -0.22 12.94
N GLY A 198 -11.58 -1.11 12.37
CA GLY A 198 -11.55 -2.53 12.70
C GLY A 198 -10.67 -3.26 11.69
N GLY A 199 -9.40 -3.49 11.98
CA GLY A 199 -8.47 -4.18 11.07
C GLY A 199 -7.23 -4.69 11.82
N ILE A 200 -6.37 -5.39 11.09
CA ILE A 200 -5.07 -5.82 11.59
C ILE A 200 -4.07 -4.65 11.58
N THR A 201 -3.00 -4.78 12.33
CA THR A 201 -1.88 -3.82 12.30
C THR A 201 -1.07 -3.97 11.00
N ASP A 202 -0.32 -2.96 10.63
CA ASP A 202 0.63 -3.01 9.52
C ASP A 202 1.71 -4.07 9.73
N THR A 203 2.14 -4.27 10.97
CA THR A 203 3.12 -5.29 11.37
C THR A 203 2.58 -6.69 11.15
N GLU A 204 1.36 -7.00 11.59
CA GLU A 204 0.71 -8.29 11.35
C GLU A 204 0.51 -8.56 9.85
N ALA A 205 0.06 -7.53 9.09
CA ALA A 205 -0.10 -7.63 7.65
C ALA A 205 1.22 -7.91 6.93
N ALA A 206 2.29 -7.22 7.33
CA ALA A 206 3.61 -7.36 6.74
C ALA A 206 4.23 -8.72 7.04
N GLU A 207 4.20 -9.16 8.29
CA GLU A 207 4.73 -10.46 8.69
C GLU A 207 4.02 -11.60 7.97
N TYR A 208 2.68 -11.59 7.97
CA TYR A 208 1.90 -12.59 7.24
C TYR A 208 2.23 -12.59 5.75
N ALA A 209 2.32 -11.41 5.14
CA ALA A 209 2.61 -11.27 3.71
C ALA A 209 3.99 -11.81 3.33
N ILE A 210 5.03 -11.47 4.08
CA ILE A 210 6.40 -11.92 3.80
C ILE A 210 6.52 -13.44 3.99
N ASN A 211 5.94 -14.00 5.05
CA ASN A 211 5.96 -15.45 5.25
C ASN A 211 5.23 -16.17 4.09
N LYS A 212 4.03 -15.70 3.70
CA LYS A 212 3.26 -16.30 2.60
C LYS A 212 3.89 -16.11 1.22
N MET A 213 4.61 -15.02 1.01
CA MET A 213 5.44 -14.83 -0.19
C MET A 213 6.50 -15.93 -0.32
N PHE A 214 7.21 -16.23 0.78
CA PHE A 214 8.22 -17.32 0.78
C PHE A 214 7.60 -18.72 0.74
N ASP A 215 6.36 -18.89 1.20
CA ASP A 215 5.57 -20.12 1.01
C ASP A 215 5.08 -20.31 -0.45
N GLY A 216 5.26 -19.31 -1.33
CA GLY A 216 4.82 -19.36 -2.72
C GLY A 216 3.33 -19.11 -2.94
N GLU A 217 2.60 -18.52 -1.98
CA GLU A 217 1.15 -18.29 -2.09
C GLU A 217 0.85 -17.16 -3.10
N LEU A 218 0.05 -17.45 -4.14
CA LEU A 218 -0.29 -16.47 -5.19
C LEU A 218 -1.13 -15.30 -4.67
N ILE A 219 -2.16 -15.57 -3.85
CA ILE A 219 -3.09 -14.55 -3.35
C ILE A 219 -3.07 -14.57 -1.83
N ILE A 220 -2.40 -13.59 -1.25
CA ILE A 220 -2.17 -13.50 0.19
C ILE A 220 -3.24 -12.61 0.81
N ILE A 221 -4.11 -13.20 1.64
CA ILE A 221 -5.17 -12.50 2.38
C ILE A 221 -4.94 -12.74 3.87
N PRO A 222 -4.54 -11.71 4.65
CA PRO A 222 -4.09 -11.89 6.03
C PRO A 222 -5.14 -12.39 7.02
N THR A 223 -6.45 -12.23 6.75
CA THR A 223 -7.50 -12.62 7.68
C THR A 223 -8.55 -13.54 7.05
N ALA A 224 -8.99 -14.56 7.78
CA ALA A 224 -10.00 -15.51 7.32
C ALA A 224 -11.35 -14.84 6.98
N LYS A 225 -11.75 -13.82 7.74
CA LYS A 225 -12.98 -13.03 7.48
C LYS A 225 -12.91 -12.35 6.11
N ILE A 226 -11.80 -11.70 5.79
CA ILE A 226 -11.60 -11.04 4.50
C ILE A 226 -11.50 -12.06 3.36
N LYS A 227 -10.86 -13.21 3.61
CA LYS A 227 -10.78 -14.32 2.64
C LYS A 227 -12.18 -14.84 2.29
N ALA A 228 -13.04 -15.03 3.28
CA ALA A 228 -14.43 -15.42 3.06
C ALA A 228 -15.20 -14.38 2.24
N THR A 229 -15.04 -13.08 2.55
CA THR A 229 -15.66 -11.99 1.79
C THR A 229 -15.19 -11.97 0.33
N ALA A 230 -13.90 -12.13 0.09
CA ALA A 230 -13.32 -12.18 -1.27
C ALA A 230 -13.83 -13.38 -2.08
N ILE A 231 -14.06 -14.53 -1.43
CA ILE A 231 -14.66 -15.70 -2.08
C ILE A 231 -16.14 -15.45 -2.37
N ALA A 232 -16.91 -14.97 -1.39
CA ALA A 232 -18.33 -14.70 -1.54
C ALA A 232 -18.62 -13.67 -2.65
N SER A 233 -17.76 -12.66 -2.82
CA SER A 233 -17.91 -11.64 -3.85
C SER A 233 -17.91 -12.20 -5.28
N LYS A 234 -17.31 -13.37 -5.52
CA LYS A 234 -17.27 -14.02 -6.84
C LYS A 234 -18.61 -14.65 -7.26
N PHE A 235 -19.42 -15.01 -6.28
CA PHE A 235 -20.70 -15.72 -6.52
C PHE A 235 -21.92 -14.82 -6.32
N ALA A 236 -21.78 -13.68 -5.68
CA ALA A 236 -22.89 -12.77 -5.41
C ALA A 236 -23.31 -12.00 -6.67
N PRO A 237 -24.64 -11.80 -6.89
CA PRO A 237 -25.11 -10.96 -7.98
C PRO A 237 -24.55 -9.54 -7.90
N THR A 238 -24.05 -9.02 -9.03
CA THR A 238 -23.35 -7.71 -9.10
C THR A 238 -24.14 -6.59 -8.44
N LYS A 239 -25.44 -6.47 -8.74
CA LYS A 239 -26.29 -5.40 -8.18
C LYS A 239 -26.41 -5.46 -6.65
N LEU A 240 -26.43 -6.68 -6.09
CA LEU A 240 -26.48 -6.88 -4.64
C LEU A 240 -25.14 -6.48 -3.98
N MET A 241 -24.03 -6.90 -4.58
CA MET A 241 -22.68 -6.53 -4.12
C MET A 241 -22.48 -5.02 -4.13
N LEU A 242 -22.89 -4.33 -5.20
CA LEU A 242 -22.78 -2.87 -5.30
C LEU A 242 -23.58 -2.16 -4.19
N LYS A 243 -24.81 -2.61 -3.92
CA LYS A 243 -25.62 -2.06 -2.80
C LYS A 243 -24.96 -2.30 -1.44
N ALA A 244 -24.47 -3.52 -1.20
CA ALA A 244 -23.80 -3.86 0.05
C ALA A 244 -22.51 -3.04 0.23
N THR A 245 -21.67 -2.92 -0.81
CA THR A 245 -20.43 -2.13 -0.75
C THR A 245 -20.74 -0.64 -0.53
N MET A 246 -21.76 -0.07 -1.20
CA MET A 246 -22.20 1.30 -0.97
C MET A 246 -22.63 1.52 0.48
N ALA A 247 -23.44 0.61 1.04
CA ALA A 247 -23.89 0.71 2.44
C ALA A 247 -22.72 0.69 3.43
N VAL A 248 -21.75 -0.21 3.20
CA VAL A 248 -20.53 -0.28 4.03
C VAL A 248 -19.71 0.99 3.94
N GLN A 249 -19.54 1.58 2.74
CA GLN A 249 -18.77 2.82 2.58
C GLN A 249 -19.46 4.02 3.22
N LYS A 250 -20.79 4.13 3.11
CA LYS A 250 -21.57 5.18 3.79
C LYS A 250 -21.46 5.06 5.31
N ALA A 251 -21.70 3.88 5.86
CA ALA A 251 -21.58 3.65 7.31
C ALA A 251 -20.18 4.00 7.85
N ARG A 252 -19.12 3.65 7.12
CA ARG A 252 -17.75 4.00 7.48
C ARG A 252 -17.51 5.51 7.47
N SER A 253 -18.03 6.20 6.45
CA SER A 253 -17.91 7.66 6.38
C SER A 253 -18.66 8.38 7.52
N GLU A 254 -19.82 7.87 7.93
CA GLU A 254 -20.60 8.43 9.01
C GLU A 254 -19.93 8.22 10.38
N MET A 255 -19.37 7.03 10.61
CA MET A 255 -18.63 6.71 11.85
C MET A 255 -17.38 7.59 12.02
N GLY A 256 -16.61 7.79 10.98
CA GLY A 256 -15.43 8.63 11.04
C GLY A 256 -15.74 10.11 11.28
N LYS A 257 -16.90 10.60 10.81
CA LYS A 257 -17.36 11.97 11.12
C LYS A 257 -17.77 12.13 12.58
N ALA A 258 -18.36 11.08 13.17
CA ALA A 258 -18.76 11.11 14.57
C ALA A 258 -17.53 11.12 15.50
N GLU A 259 -16.50 10.30 15.22
CA GLU A 259 -15.26 10.27 16.00
C GLU A 259 -14.54 11.64 16.03
N LYS A 260 -14.51 12.38 14.91
CA LYS A 260 -13.93 13.74 14.89
C LYS A 260 -14.76 14.79 15.63
N GLN A 261 -16.05 14.63 15.68
CA GLN A 261 -16.89 15.55 16.45
C GLN A 261 -16.65 15.38 17.95
N ASP A 262 -16.45 14.15 18.42
CA ASP A 262 -16.14 13.86 19.81
C ASP A 262 -14.73 14.34 20.21
N GLU A 263 -13.73 14.21 19.34
CA GLU A 263 -12.37 14.72 19.60
C GLU A 263 -12.30 16.26 19.66
N ASN A 264 -13.10 16.98 18.86
CA ASN A 264 -13.16 18.44 18.90
C ASN A 264 -13.95 19.00 20.10
N THR A 265 -14.75 18.18 20.78
CA THR A 265 -15.48 18.62 22.00
C THR A 265 -14.66 18.46 23.28
N ASP A 266 -13.55 17.72 23.24
CA ASP A 266 -12.66 17.50 24.40
C ASP A 266 -11.47 18.49 24.48
N GLU A 267 -11.30 19.43 23.54
CA GLU A 267 -10.34 20.53 23.72
C GLU A 267 -10.91 21.55 24.75
N PRO A 268 -10.23 21.78 25.87
CA PRO A 268 -10.69 22.77 26.85
C PRO A 268 -10.64 24.18 26.23
N GLU A 269 -11.76 24.88 26.26
CA GLU A 269 -11.83 26.31 25.92
C GLU A 269 -10.75 27.06 26.73
N THR A 270 -9.73 27.56 26.06
CA THR A 270 -8.79 28.50 26.67
C THR A 270 -9.52 29.81 26.86
N GLU A 271 -9.82 30.14 28.16
CA GLU A 271 -10.36 31.42 28.54
C GLU A 271 -9.48 32.57 28.02
N PRO A 272 -10.07 33.64 27.46
CA PRO A 272 -9.30 34.79 27.03
C PRO A 272 -8.72 35.47 28.29
N THR A 273 -7.40 35.54 28.37
CA THR A 273 -6.69 36.37 29.34
C THR A 273 -7.08 37.83 29.12
N GLU A 274 -7.81 38.43 30.07
CA GLU A 274 -8.03 39.87 30.18
C GLU A 274 -6.66 40.55 30.33
N GLU A 275 -6.19 41.24 29.29
CA GLU A 275 -5.15 42.25 29.42
C GLU A 275 -5.71 43.44 30.22
N ALA A 276 -5.23 43.58 31.42
CA ALA A 276 -5.49 44.74 32.27
C ALA A 276 -4.85 45.98 31.59
N GLU A 277 -5.70 46.92 31.20
CA GLU A 277 -5.31 48.32 30.96
C GLU A 277 -4.85 48.92 32.28
N GLU A 278 -3.55 49.13 32.46
CA GLU A 278 -3.05 50.09 33.45
C GLU A 278 -2.72 51.40 32.74
N ASN A 279 -3.62 52.39 33.03
CA ASN A 279 -3.34 53.82 32.87
C ASN A 279 -2.14 54.25 33.70
N ASN A 280 -1.27 55.10 33.13
CA ASN A 280 -0.69 56.18 33.92
C ASN A 280 -0.22 57.33 33.02
N GLU A 281 -0.81 58.48 33.34
CA GLU A 281 -0.29 59.87 33.40
C GLU A 281 0.95 60.23 32.60
#